data_b315ecebafb74c4c7c97fd34e2ceef45
#
_entry.id   b315ecebafb74c4c7c97fd34e2ceef45
#
_cell.length_a   1.000
_cell.length_b   1.000
_cell.length_c   1.000
_cell.angle_alpha   90.00
_cell.angle_beta   90.00
_cell.angle_gamma   90.00
#
_symmetry.space_group_name_H-M   'P 1'
#
loop_
_entity.id
_entity.type
_entity.pdbx_description
1 polymer ?
#
loop_
_entity_poly.entity_id
_entity_poly.type
_entity_poly.pdbx_seq_one_letter_code
_entity_poly.pdbx_strand_id
1 'polypeptide(L)'
;RERKQAQDAAQLAGALAAKRRTQLEALDASLAAADTALAVLVDAPTRQLALQNQAAQLEARSTALDALAQRLADSQKQARQARRAQDAYRAAAARQDEARARRDALDRAFLDAQAGLLAQELTEGAPCPVCGSTHHPARAVLPRTAPTQVQVEQARQAAEEADRAAQTASAAAQSALAAADEARRSLRRDAEALLPERFAAPEGKPPVQLTFALMNTVLSEETAALQAARTDCTASLRQ
;
A
#
# COMPACT_ATOMS: atom_id res chain seq x y z
N ARG A 1 -1.64 71.74 80.22
CA ARG A 1 -0.88 71.62 78.96
C ARG A 1 -0.36 70.19 78.77
N GLU A 2 0.23 69.57 79.79
CA GLU A 2 0.75 68.20 79.68
C GLU A 2 -0.30 67.11 79.36
N ARG A 3 -1.45 67.21 79.96
CA ARG A 3 -2.59 66.27 79.68
C ARG A 3 -3.07 66.26 78.25
N LYS A 4 -3.10 67.41 77.60
CA LYS A 4 -3.46 67.55 76.21
C LYS A 4 -2.36 66.98 75.29
N GLN A 5 -1.10 67.24 75.57
CA GLN A 5 0.05 66.68 74.88
C GLN A 5 0.08 65.15 74.95
N ALA A 6 -0.20 64.57 76.11
CA ALA A 6 -0.26 63.14 76.31
C ALA A 6 -1.45 62.49 75.49
N GLN A 7 -2.55 63.23 75.45
CA GLN A 7 -3.75 62.81 74.73
C GLN A 7 -3.53 62.83 73.21
N ASP A 8 -2.89 63.92 72.70
CA ASP A 8 -2.53 64.06 71.28
C ASP A 8 -1.48 63.01 70.87
N ALA A 9 -0.50 62.72 71.72
CA ALA A 9 0.50 61.64 71.46
C ALA A 9 -0.18 60.25 71.43
N ALA A 10 -1.10 59.95 72.36
CA ALA A 10 -1.86 58.71 72.35
C ALA A 10 -2.71 58.54 71.10
N GLN A 11 -3.36 59.60 70.63
CA GLN A 11 -4.11 59.56 69.36
C GLN A 11 -3.22 59.33 68.14
N LEU A 12 -2.07 59.96 68.09
CA LEU A 12 -1.09 59.77 67.03
C LEU A 12 -0.54 58.34 67.04
N ALA A 13 -0.21 57.81 68.20
CA ALA A 13 0.24 56.44 68.36
C ALA A 13 -0.85 55.44 67.97
N GLY A 14 -2.10 55.68 68.31
CA GLY A 14 -3.24 54.90 67.90
C GLY A 14 -3.46 54.87 66.39
N ALA A 15 -3.38 56.06 65.76
CA ALA A 15 -3.48 56.19 64.32
C ALA A 15 -2.32 55.48 63.56
N LEU A 16 -1.11 55.59 64.11
CA LEU A 16 0.05 54.90 63.54
C LEU A 16 -0.08 53.38 63.68
N ALA A 17 -0.57 52.90 64.85
CA ALA A 17 -0.83 51.50 65.10
C ALA A 17 -1.91 50.96 64.15
N ALA A 18 -2.98 51.68 63.95
CA ALA A 18 -4.04 51.33 62.98
C ALA A 18 -3.49 51.25 61.54
N LYS A 19 -2.70 52.24 61.15
CA LYS A 19 -2.05 52.23 59.81
C LYS A 19 -1.10 51.07 59.61
N ARG A 20 -0.32 50.69 60.65
CA ARG A 20 0.55 49.53 60.60
C ARG A 20 -0.22 48.23 60.58
N ARG A 21 -1.36 48.16 61.29
CA ARG A 21 -2.22 46.95 61.24
C ARG A 21 -2.80 46.72 59.87
N THR A 22 -3.30 47.76 59.20
CA THR A 22 -3.80 47.62 57.81
C THR A 22 -2.70 47.28 56.84
N GLN A 23 -1.45 47.77 57.04
CA GLN A 23 -0.31 47.38 56.24
C GLN A 23 0.09 45.90 56.42
N LEU A 24 0.05 45.40 57.67
CA LEU A 24 0.32 44.00 57.98
C LEU A 24 -0.78 43.10 57.33
N GLU A 25 -2.04 43.45 57.49
CA GLU A 25 -3.14 42.69 56.87
C GLU A 25 -3.00 42.62 55.31
N ALA A 26 -2.58 43.73 54.68
CA ALA A 26 -2.32 43.76 53.26
C ALA A 26 -1.10 42.92 52.86
N LEU A 27 -0.03 42.90 53.68
CA LEU A 27 1.13 42.05 53.45
C LEU A 27 0.82 40.58 53.65
N ASP A 28 0.06 40.25 54.71
CA ASP A 28 -0.38 38.86 54.93
C ASP A 28 -1.26 38.34 53.77
N ALA A 29 -2.17 39.17 53.28
CA ALA A 29 -2.96 38.81 52.09
C ALA A 29 -2.08 38.62 50.84
N SER A 30 -1.06 39.46 50.62
CA SER A 30 -0.12 39.32 49.50
C SER A 30 0.76 38.10 49.63
N LEU A 31 1.21 37.76 50.85
CA LEU A 31 1.96 36.56 51.16
C LEU A 31 1.15 35.31 50.86
N ALA A 32 -0.10 35.24 51.33
CA ALA A 32 -0.99 34.11 51.07
C ALA A 32 -1.27 33.93 49.57
N ALA A 33 -1.41 35.04 48.82
CA ALA A 33 -1.56 34.99 47.37
C ALA A 33 -0.27 34.48 46.66
N ALA A 34 0.90 34.92 47.15
CA ALA A 34 2.21 34.45 46.65
C ALA A 34 2.45 32.97 46.96
N ASP A 35 2.11 32.51 48.17
CA ASP A 35 2.19 31.10 48.55
C ASP A 35 1.28 30.22 47.68
N THR A 36 0.06 30.68 47.41
CA THR A 36 -0.86 29.98 46.49
C THR A 36 -0.30 29.89 45.09
N ALA A 37 0.27 30.98 44.57
CA ALA A 37 0.92 31.01 43.27
C ALA A 37 2.15 30.09 43.21
N LEU A 38 2.94 30.09 44.27
CA LEU A 38 4.11 29.22 44.38
C LEU A 38 3.73 27.74 44.41
N ALA A 39 2.66 27.39 45.16
CA ALA A 39 2.16 26.02 45.21
C ALA A 39 1.75 25.49 43.80
N VAL A 40 1.16 26.32 42.96
CA VAL A 40 0.85 25.98 41.57
C VAL A 40 2.13 25.78 40.74
N LEU A 41 3.18 26.56 41.01
CA LEU A 41 4.45 26.50 40.27
C LEU A 41 5.36 25.32 40.67
N VAL A 42 5.21 24.80 41.91
CA VAL A 42 6.03 23.67 42.40
C VAL A 42 5.93 22.45 41.50
N ASP A 43 4.72 22.16 40.97
CA ASP A 43 4.48 21.03 40.07
C ASP A 43 4.73 21.34 38.57
N ALA A 44 5.00 22.61 38.23
CA ALA A 44 5.17 23.03 36.84
C ALA A 44 6.28 22.26 36.10
N PRO A 45 7.49 22.05 36.70
CA PRO A 45 8.56 21.29 36.03
C PRO A 45 8.16 19.84 35.74
N THR A 46 7.47 19.19 36.66
CA THR A 46 6.98 17.81 36.51
C THR A 46 5.93 17.72 35.42
N ARG A 47 4.97 18.65 35.36
CA ARG A 47 3.98 18.74 34.29
C ARG A 47 4.62 19.02 32.94
N GLN A 48 5.58 19.94 32.90
CA GLN A 48 6.33 20.25 31.67
C GLN A 48 7.04 19.01 31.12
N LEU A 49 7.73 18.26 31.97
CA LEU A 49 8.42 17.03 31.59
C LEU A 49 7.44 15.97 31.09
N ALA A 50 6.29 15.81 31.77
CA ALA A 50 5.23 14.89 31.34
C ALA A 50 4.67 15.25 29.95
N LEU A 51 4.41 16.54 29.72
CA LEU A 51 3.93 17.02 28.41
C LEU A 51 4.99 16.90 27.32
N GLN A 52 6.28 17.12 27.63
CA GLN A 52 7.37 16.89 26.68
C GLN A 52 7.49 15.41 26.30
N ASN A 53 7.38 14.51 27.28
CA ASN A 53 7.37 13.07 27.01
C ASN A 53 6.16 12.65 26.18
N GLN A 54 4.98 13.21 26.48
CA GLN A 54 3.77 12.98 25.67
C GLN A 54 3.94 13.48 24.24
N ALA A 55 4.50 14.68 24.04
CA ALA A 55 4.78 15.23 22.73
C ALA A 55 5.73 14.32 21.94
N ALA A 56 6.79 13.81 22.55
CA ALA A 56 7.72 12.87 21.93
C ALA A 56 7.05 11.55 21.54
N GLN A 57 6.17 11.01 22.38
CA GLN A 57 5.39 9.80 22.05
C GLN A 57 4.44 10.03 20.89
N LEU A 58 3.74 11.17 20.85
CA LEU A 58 2.85 11.53 19.74
C LEU A 58 3.64 11.71 18.44
N GLU A 59 4.84 12.27 18.48
CA GLU A 59 5.72 12.38 17.31
C GLU A 59 6.20 11.01 16.81
N ALA A 60 6.61 10.13 17.69
CA ALA A 60 6.99 8.75 17.34
C ALA A 60 5.81 7.98 16.71
N ARG A 61 4.60 8.13 17.25
CA ARG A 61 3.37 7.54 16.70
C ARG A 61 3.04 8.12 15.31
N SER A 62 3.24 9.44 15.11
CA SER A 62 3.07 10.08 13.80
C SER A 62 3.99 9.46 12.75
N THR A 63 5.27 9.36 13.06
CA THR A 63 6.27 8.75 12.18
C THR A 63 5.93 7.29 11.83
N ALA A 64 5.44 6.53 12.81
CA ALA A 64 5.03 5.14 12.59
C ALA A 64 3.79 5.03 11.69
N LEU A 65 2.79 5.92 11.84
CA LEU A 65 1.62 5.98 10.97
C LEU A 65 1.98 6.40 9.55
N ASP A 66 2.90 7.36 9.38
CA ASP A 66 3.40 7.78 8.08
C ASP A 66 4.14 6.63 7.37
N ALA A 67 4.96 5.88 8.10
CA ALA A 67 5.63 4.68 7.57
C ALA A 67 4.62 3.61 7.15
N LEU A 68 3.55 3.38 7.92
CA LEU A 68 2.49 2.44 7.57
C LEU A 68 1.70 2.90 6.34
N ALA A 69 1.43 4.21 6.21
CA ALA A 69 0.79 4.80 5.04
C ALA A 69 1.65 4.61 3.76
N GLN A 70 2.96 4.78 3.87
CA GLN A 70 3.89 4.52 2.77
C GLN A 70 3.85 3.05 2.33
N ARG A 71 3.89 2.12 3.30
CA ARG A 71 3.78 0.68 3.00
C ARG A 71 2.44 0.30 2.37
N LEU A 72 1.36 0.94 2.77
CA LEU A 72 0.05 0.79 2.13
C LEU A 72 0.10 1.21 0.65
N ALA A 73 0.70 2.37 0.36
CA ALA A 73 0.87 2.86 -1.01
C ALA A 73 1.73 1.91 -1.86
N ASP A 74 2.82 1.37 -1.29
CA ASP A 74 3.68 0.41 -1.95
C ASP A 74 2.96 -0.93 -2.21
N SER A 75 2.20 -1.44 -1.24
CA SER A 75 1.38 -2.64 -1.41
C SER A 75 0.31 -2.47 -2.50
N GLN A 76 -0.34 -1.30 -2.56
CA GLN A 76 -1.28 -0.97 -3.64
C GLN A 76 -0.60 -0.91 -5.01
N LYS A 77 0.62 -0.37 -5.07
CA LYS A 77 1.43 -0.33 -6.30
C LYS A 77 1.75 -1.74 -6.77
N GLN A 78 2.25 -2.61 -5.89
CA GLN A 78 2.53 -4.02 -6.20
C GLN A 78 1.28 -4.76 -6.68
N ALA A 79 0.14 -4.58 -6.03
CA ALA A 79 -1.12 -5.18 -6.44
C ALA A 79 -1.57 -4.73 -7.85
N ARG A 80 -1.38 -3.44 -8.19
CA ARG A 80 -1.65 -2.93 -9.56
C ARG A 80 -0.68 -3.51 -10.58
N GLN A 81 0.60 -3.66 -10.24
CA GLN A 81 1.59 -4.28 -11.11
C GLN A 81 1.27 -5.75 -11.36
N ALA A 82 0.89 -6.51 -10.34
CA ALA A 82 0.49 -7.90 -10.45
C ALA A 82 -0.73 -8.07 -11.39
N ARG A 83 -1.75 -7.22 -11.25
CA ARG A 83 -2.91 -7.23 -12.16
C ARG A 83 -2.50 -6.98 -13.62
N ARG A 84 -1.67 -5.96 -13.87
CA ARG A 84 -1.18 -5.65 -15.22
C ARG A 84 -0.38 -6.81 -15.81
N ALA A 85 0.47 -7.45 -15.02
CA ALA A 85 1.24 -8.61 -15.46
C ALA A 85 0.35 -9.82 -15.76
N GLN A 86 -0.70 -10.06 -14.97
CA GLN A 86 -1.70 -11.09 -15.25
C GLN A 86 -2.48 -10.81 -16.54
N ASP A 87 -2.88 -9.56 -16.78
CA ASP A 87 -3.59 -9.19 -18.00
C ASP A 87 -2.69 -9.33 -19.23
N ALA A 88 -1.40 -8.96 -19.11
CA ALA A 88 -0.39 -9.19 -20.15
C ALA A 88 -0.20 -10.68 -20.45
N TYR A 89 -0.14 -11.53 -19.40
CA TYR A 89 -0.06 -12.98 -19.57
C TYR A 89 -1.30 -13.53 -20.28
N ARG A 90 -2.50 -13.13 -19.88
CA ARG A 90 -3.76 -13.57 -20.55
C ARG A 90 -3.77 -13.20 -22.03
N ALA A 91 -3.32 -11.98 -22.37
CA ALA A 91 -3.23 -11.54 -23.76
C ALA A 91 -2.16 -12.33 -24.54
N ALA A 92 -1.02 -12.64 -23.92
CA ALA A 92 0.04 -13.45 -24.55
C ALA A 92 -0.42 -14.90 -24.74
N ALA A 93 -1.11 -15.51 -23.79
CA ALA A 93 -1.68 -16.85 -23.88
C ALA A 93 -2.73 -16.95 -25.01
N ALA A 94 -3.61 -15.96 -25.13
CA ALA A 94 -4.57 -15.93 -26.25
C ALA A 94 -3.88 -15.88 -27.62
N ARG A 95 -2.83 -15.06 -27.78
CA ARG A 95 -2.04 -15.00 -29.01
C ARG A 95 -1.29 -16.32 -29.29
N GLN A 96 -0.81 -16.98 -28.26
CA GLN A 96 -0.18 -18.30 -28.33
C GLN A 96 -1.16 -19.34 -28.89
N ASP A 97 -2.38 -19.37 -28.35
CA ASP A 97 -3.44 -20.29 -28.79
C ASP A 97 -3.81 -20.04 -30.26
N GLU A 98 -3.99 -18.77 -30.65
CA GLU A 98 -4.27 -18.39 -32.05
C GLU A 98 -3.14 -18.77 -32.99
N ALA A 99 -1.88 -18.52 -32.62
CA ALA A 99 -0.73 -18.85 -33.45
C ALA A 99 -0.54 -20.36 -33.62
N ARG A 100 -0.76 -21.13 -32.55
CA ARG A 100 -0.74 -22.60 -32.59
C ARG A 100 -1.87 -23.14 -33.47
N ALA A 101 -3.09 -22.66 -33.31
CA ALA A 101 -4.22 -23.06 -34.12
C ALA A 101 -3.98 -22.77 -35.62
N ARG A 102 -3.41 -21.60 -35.93
CA ARG A 102 -3.04 -21.23 -37.31
C ARG A 102 -1.93 -22.13 -37.87
N ARG A 103 -0.87 -22.40 -37.09
CA ARG A 103 0.18 -23.34 -37.49
C ARG A 103 -0.42 -24.72 -37.80
N ASP A 104 -1.23 -25.27 -36.88
CA ASP A 104 -1.81 -26.61 -37.01
C ASP A 104 -2.78 -26.71 -38.21
N ALA A 105 -3.50 -25.63 -38.51
CA ALA A 105 -4.37 -25.57 -39.69
C ALA A 105 -3.56 -25.55 -41.00
N LEU A 106 -2.49 -24.75 -41.06
CA LEU A 106 -1.61 -24.68 -42.24
C LEU A 106 -0.82 -25.96 -42.44
N ASP A 107 -0.29 -26.57 -41.37
CA ASP A 107 0.42 -27.86 -41.41
C ASP A 107 -0.52 -28.95 -41.99
N ARG A 108 -1.76 -29.04 -41.52
CA ARG A 108 -2.74 -30.01 -42.05
C ARG A 108 -3.07 -29.73 -43.52
N ALA A 109 -3.38 -28.48 -43.86
CA ALA A 109 -3.71 -28.11 -45.24
C ALA A 109 -2.52 -28.35 -46.20
N PHE A 110 -1.28 -28.18 -45.74
CA PHE A 110 -0.08 -28.48 -46.49
C PHE A 110 0.10 -30.00 -46.74
N LEU A 111 -0.10 -30.81 -45.67
CA LEU A 111 -0.05 -32.27 -45.78
C LEU A 111 -1.13 -32.79 -46.73
N ASP A 112 -2.38 -32.29 -46.64
CA ASP A 112 -3.48 -32.65 -47.53
C ASP A 112 -3.20 -32.30 -49.00
N ALA A 113 -2.45 -31.19 -49.21
CA ALA A 113 -2.08 -30.73 -50.54
C ALA A 113 -0.92 -31.55 -51.18
N GLN A 114 -0.08 -32.23 -50.35
CA GLN A 114 1.08 -32.97 -50.85
C GLN A 114 0.71 -34.05 -51.89
N ALA A 115 -0.41 -34.75 -51.68
CA ALA A 115 -0.90 -35.74 -52.65
C ALA A 115 -1.19 -35.13 -54.04
N GLY A 116 -1.78 -33.89 -54.00
CA GLY A 116 -2.03 -33.15 -55.25
C GLY A 116 -0.76 -32.63 -55.92
N LEU A 117 0.25 -32.19 -55.13
CA LEU A 117 1.55 -31.78 -55.66
C LEU A 117 2.25 -32.94 -56.33
N LEU A 118 2.35 -34.10 -55.69
CA LEU A 118 2.96 -35.31 -56.27
C LEU A 118 2.20 -35.79 -57.50
N ALA A 119 0.85 -35.68 -57.49
CA ALA A 119 0.02 -36.06 -58.65
C ALA A 119 0.25 -35.18 -59.88
N GLN A 120 0.67 -33.92 -59.73
CA GLN A 120 1.01 -33.07 -60.87
C GLN A 120 2.33 -33.49 -61.61
N GLU A 121 3.23 -34.13 -60.87
CA GLU A 121 4.49 -34.64 -61.44
C GLU A 121 4.39 -36.01 -62.08
N LEU A 122 3.21 -36.70 -61.90
CA LEU A 122 3.02 -38.00 -62.45
C LEU A 122 2.83 -37.95 -63.98
N THR A 123 3.75 -38.66 -64.65
CA THR A 123 3.71 -38.86 -66.10
C THR A 123 3.07 -40.23 -66.39
N GLU A 124 2.09 -40.27 -67.30
CA GLU A 124 1.44 -41.54 -67.68
C GLU A 124 2.46 -42.55 -68.24
N GLY A 125 2.43 -43.80 -67.74
CA GLY A 125 3.37 -44.85 -68.13
C GLY A 125 4.73 -44.85 -67.42
N ALA A 126 5.06 -43.78 -66.67
CA ALA A 126 6.26 -43.75 -65.82
C ALA A 126 5.93 -44.32 -64.42
N PRO A 127 6.85 -45.03 -63.77
CA PRO A 127 6.62 -45.57 -62.42
C PRO A 127 6.51 -44.41 -61.37
N CYS A 128 5.43 -44.44 -60.55
CA CYS A 128 5.22 -43.48 -59.49
C CYS A 128 6.30 -43.57 -58.41
N PRO A 129 6.93 -42.47 -58.00
CA PRO A 129 7.96 -42.50 -56.98
C PRO A 129 7.49 -42.90 -55.59
N VAL A 130 6.15 -42.92 -55.35
CA VAL A 130 5.55 -43.27 -54.05
C VAL A 130 5.13 -44.72 -53.99
N CYS A 131 4.47 -45.27 -55.07
CA CYS A 131 3.90 -46.62 -55.03
C CYS A 131 4.41 -47.52 -56.18
N GLY A 132 5.18 -47.00 -57.10
CA GLY A 132 5.69 -47.75 -58.27
C GLY A 132 4.69 -48.02 -59.40
N SER A 133 3.39 -47.67 -59.25
CA SER A 133 2.37 -47.88 -60.26
C SER A 133 2.62 -46.98 -61.47
N THR A 134 2.34 -47.49 -62.68
CA THR A 134 2.43 -46.76 -63.97
C THR A 134 1.13 -46.11 -64.40
N HIS A 135 0.03 -46.42 -63.69
CA HIS A 135 -1.30 -45.92 -64.02
C HIS A 135 -2.08 -45.51 -62.75
N HIS A 136 -2.61 -44.29 -62.74
CA HIS A 136 -3.40 -43.72 -61.62
C HIS A 136 -4.76 -43.23 -62.15
N PRO A 137 -5.85 -43.99 -62.00
CA PRO A 137 -7.13 -43.65 -62.58
C PRO A 137 -7.82 -42.44 -61.95
N ALA A 138 -7.50 -42.15 -60.67
CA ALA A 138 -7.99 -40.99 -59.93
C ALA A 138 -6.81 -40.26 -59.30
N ARG A 139 -6.25 -39.26 -60.00
CA ARG A 139 -5.17 -38.43 -59.47
C ARG A 139 -5.71 -37.41 -58.49
N ALA A 140 -4.98 -37.17 -57.37
CA ALA A 140 -5.32 -36.13 -56.45
C ALA A 140 -5.24 -34.73 -57.12
N VAL A 141 -6.14 -33.85 -56.79
CA VAL A 141 -6.16 -32.48 -57.33
C VAL A 141 -5.57 -31.52 -56.28
N LEU A 142 -4.61 -30.71 -56.73
CA LEU A 142 -4.02 -29.67 -55.85
C LEU A 142 -5.07 -28.54 -55.60
N PRO A 143 -5.49 -28.30 -54.36
CA PRO A 143 -6.40 -27.21 -54.04
C PRO A 143 -5.76 -25.85 -54.39
N ARG A 144 -6.54 -24.92 -54.96
CA ARG A 144 -6.07 -23.54 -55.25
C ARG A 144 -5.67 -22.78 -53.98
N THR A 145 -6.15 -23.18 -52.80
CA THR A 145 -5.88 -22.62 -51.47
C THR A 145 -4.78 -23.36 -50.72
N ALA A 146 -4.05 -24.27 -51.39
CA ALA A 146 -2.95 -25.00 -50.77
C ALA A 146 -1.88 -24.01 -50.23
N PRO A 147 -1.49 -24.10 -48.95
CA PRO A 147 -0.46 -23.22 -48.39
C PRO A 147 0.91 -23.56 -49.02
N THR A 148 1.73 -22.53 -49.16
CA THR A 148 3.15 -22.72 -49.58
C THR A 148 3.98 -23.14 -48.36
N GLN A 149 5.13 -23.78 -48.63
CA GLN A 149 6.09 -24.14 -47.57
C GLN A 149 6.54 -22.91 -46.77
N VAL A 150 6.70 -21.76 -47.44
CA VAL A 150 7.07 -20.50 -46.78
C VAL A 150 5.97 -20.05 -45.79
N GLN A 151 4.70 -20.19 -46.15
CA GLN A 151 3.59 -19.85 -45.25
C GLN A 151 3.53 -20.76 -44.02
N VAL A 152 3.80 -22.05 -44.20
CA VAL A 152 3.89 -23.03 -43.11
C VAL A 152 5.04 -22.68 -42.17
N GLU A 153 6.21 -22.41 -42.73
CA GLU A 153 7.38 -22.05 -41.93
C GLU A 153 7.19 -20.74 -41.14
N GLN A 154 6.62 -19.73 -41.79
CA GLN A 154 6.27 -18.48 -41.10
C GLN A 154 5.27 -18.70 -39.93
N ALA A 155 4.29 -19.59 -40.11
CA ALA A 155 3.35 -19.90 -39.05
C ALA A 155 3.99 -20.66 -37.89
N ARG A 156 4.95 -21.55 -38.16
CA ARG A 156 5.74 -22.25 -37.14
C ARG A 156 6.57 -21.26 -36.33
N GLN A 157 7.29 -20.36 -37.00
CA GLN A 157 8.09 -19.32 -36.35
C GLN A 157 7.21 -18.40 -35.51
N ALA A 158 6.04 -17.96 -36.01
CA ALA A 158 5.11 -17.15 -35.27
C ALA A 158 4.55 -17.88 -34.01
N ALA A 159 4.31 -19.19 -34.10
CA ALA A 159 3.90 -19.98 -32.94
C ALA A 159 4.99 -20.09 -31.88
N GLU A 160 6.26 -20.30 -32.30
CA GLU A 160 7.40 -20.35 -31.37
C GLU A 160 7.66 -19.00 -30.68
N GLU A 161 7.51 -17.89 -31.42
CA GLU A 161 7.62 -16.54 -30.84
C GLU A 161 6.50 -16.27 -29.82
N ALA A 162 5.28 -16.67 -30.15
CA ALA A 162 4.13 -16.56 -29.23
C ALA A 162 4.31 -17.43 -27.98
N ASP A 163 4.86 -18.64 -28.13
CA ASP A 163 5.20 -19.54 -27.03
C ASP A 163 6.21 -18.90 -26.07
N ARG A 164 7.29 -18.34 -26.61
CA ARG A 164 8.31 -17.63 -25.82
C ARG A 164 7.75 -16.39 -25.12
N ALA A 165 6.90 -15.62 -25.81
CA ALA A 165 6.26 -14.45 -25.24
C ALA A 165 5.31 -14.82 -24.09
N ALA A 166 4.51 -15.88 -24.24
CA ALA A 166 3.62 -16.37 -23.20
C ALA A 166 4.38 -16.91 -21.97
N GLN A 167 5.48 -17.63 -22.17
CA GLN A 167 6.34 -18.09 -21.08
C GLN A 167 6.96 -16.91 -20.31
N THR A 168 7.48 -15.90 -21.00
CA THR A 168 8.04 -14.69 -20.38
C THR A 168 6.99 -13.93 -19.59
N ALA A 169 5.80 -13.75 -20.16
CA ALA A 169 4.69 -13.08 -19.49
C ALA A 169 4.19 -13.87 -18.27
N SER A 170 4.16 -15.21 -18.35
CA SER A 170 3.82 -16.10 -17.23
C SER A 170 4.78 -15.92 -16.07
N ALA A 171 6.09 -15.97 -16.34
CA ALA A 171 7.13 -15.78 -15.32
C ALA A 171 7.02 -14.40 -14.65
N ALA A 172 6.80 -13.34 -15.45
CA ALA A 172 6.61 -11.99 -14.95
C ALA A 172 5.34 -11.87 -14.08
N ALA A 173 4.23 -12.50 -14.47
CA ALA A 173 2.99 -12.53 -13.69
C ALA A 173 3.16 -13.25 -12.37
N GLN A 174 3.83 -14.40 -12.34
CA GLN A 174 4.13 -15.15 -11.11
C GLN A 174 5.01 -14.35 -10.16
N SER A 175 6.07 -13.72 -10.66
CA SER A 175 6.96 -12.86 -9.86
C SER A 175 6.21 -11.66 -9.27
N ALA A 176 5.39 -10.98 -10.08
CA ALA A 176 4.60 -9.83 -9.64
C ALA A 176 3.54 -10.21 -8.58
N LEU A 177 2.90 -11.39 -8.72
CA LEU A 177 1.98 -11.92 -7.73
C LEU A 177 2.68 -12.21 -6.40
N ALA A 178 3.82 -12.89 -6.44
CA ALA A 178 4.60 -13.20 -5.24
C ALA A 178 5.03 -11.91 -4.50
N ALA A 179 5.46 -10.88 -5.24
CA ALA A 179 5.82 -9.59 -4.68
C ALA A 179 4.61 -8.87 -4.05
N ALA A 180 3.44 -8.91 -4.69
CA ALA A 180 2.21 -8.32 -4.16
C ALA A 180 1.73 -9.03 -2.90
N ASP A 181 1.81 -10.36 -2.85
CA ASP A 181 1.45 -11.17 -1.68
C ASP A 181 2.39 -10.91 -0.50
N GLU A 182 3.71 -10.78 -0.74
CA GLU A 182 4.65 -10.45 0.33
C GLU A 182 4.44 -9.03 0.84
N ALA A 183 4.24 -8.06 -0.04
CA ALA A 183 3.93 -6.69 0.36
C ALA A 183 2.64 -6.62 1.21
N ARG A 184 1.63 -7.41 0.86
CA ARG A 184 0.37 -7.51 1.62
C ARG A 184 0.56 -8.16 2.98
N ARG A 185 1.37 -9.24 3.07
CA ARG A 185 1.70 -9.89 4.34
C ARG A 185 2.50 -8.97 5.26
N SER A 186 3.48 -8.25 4.71
CA SER A 186 4.26 -7.26 5.47
C SER A 186 3.38 -6.14 6.01
N LEU A 187 2.55 -5.54 5.14
CA LEU A 187 1.60 -4.50 5.54
C LEU A 187 0.69 -4.98 6.69
N ARG A 188 0.22 -6.22 6.61
CA ARG A 188 -0.63 -6.81 7.66
C ARG A 188 0.10 -6.91 8.99
N ARG A 189 1.32 -7.47 9.00
CA ARG A 189 2.14 -7.59 10.23
C ARG A 189 2.36 -6.23 10.88
N ASP A 190 2.69 -5.21 10.07
CA ASP A 190 2.96 -3.86 10.56
C ASP A 190 1.69 -3.18 11.10
N ALA A 191 0.55 -3.38 10.44
CA ALA A 191 -0.74 -2.87 10.88
C ALA A 191 -1.18 -3.53 12.20
N GLU A 192 -1.03 -4.85 12.34
CA GLU A 192 -1.34 -5.59 13.56
C GLU A 192 -0.40 -5.19 14.72
N ALA A 193 0.86 -4.91 14.44
CA ALA A 193 1.84 -4.46 15.44
C ALA A 193 1.58 -3.03 15.92
N LEU A 194 1.22 -2.12 15.02
CA LEU A 194 1.03 -0.70 15.34
C LEU A 194 -0.36 -0.41 15.91
N LEU A 195 -1.39 -1.10 15.42
CA LEU A 195 -2.82 -0.89 15.74
C LEU A 195 -3.49 -2.24 16.08
N PRO A 196 -3.05 -2.94 17.14
CA PRO A 196 -3.57 -4.26 17.49
C PRO A 196 -5.08 -4.22 17.77
N GLU A 197 -5.60 -3.16 18.36
CA GLU A 197 -7.02 -2.97 18.66
C GLU A 197 -7.91 -2.90 17.42
N ARG A 198 -7.34 -2.57 16.25
CA ARG A 198 -8.07 -2.45 14.98
C ARG A 198 -7.94 -3.69 14.09
N PHE A 199 -6.82 -4.41 14.17
CA PHE A 199 -6.47 -5.46 13.21
C PHE A 199 -6.18 -6.83 13.81
N ALA A 200 -5.89 -6.95 15.12
CA ALA A 200 -5.71 -8.24 15.74
C ALA A 200 -7.01 -9.06 15.71
N ALA A 201 -6.87 -10.37 15.49
CA ALA A 201 -8.01 -11.27 15.54
C ALA A 201 -8.53 -11.35 16.98
N PRO A 202 -9.83 -11.06 17.25
CA PRO A 202 -10.41 -11.33 18.55
C PRO A 202 -10.36 -12.83 18.85
N GLU A 203 -10.20 -13.22 20.13
CA GLU A 203 -10.20 -14.64 20.51
C GLU A 203 -11.44 -15.38 19.95
N GLY A 204 -11.19 -16.49 19.24
CA GLY A 204 -12.25 -17.33 18.66
C GLY A 204 -12.93 -16.77 17.40
N LYS A 205 -12.46 -15.67 16.83
CA LYS A 205 -12.99 -15.13 15.56
C LYS A 205 -11.95 -15.15 14.46
N PRO A 206 -12.37 -15.26 13.18
CA PRO A 206 -11.43 -15.15 12.07
C PRO A 206 -10.79 -13.77 12.03
N PRO A 207 -9.55 -13.66 11.55
CA PRO A 207 -8.85 -12.39 11.44
C PRO A 207 -9.60 -11.42 10.53
N VAL A 208 -9.58 -10.14 10.89
CA VAL A 208 -10.18 -9.06 10.08
C VAL A 208 -9.60 -9.13 8.67
N GLN A 209 -10.46 -9.15 7.64
CA GLN A 209 -10.00 -9.07 6.26
C GLN A 209 -9.42 -7.69 5.98
N LEU A 210 -8.10 -7.63 5.86
CA LEU A 210 -7.39 -6.40 5.56
C LEU A 210 -7.60 -6.02 4.09
N THR A 211 -8.51 -5.07 3.85
CA THR A 211 -8.70 -4.44 2.53
C THR A 211 -8.00 -3.10 2.46
N PHE A 212 -7.60 -2.67 1.26
CA PHE A 212 -6.99 -1.35 1.08
C PHE A 212 -7.95 -0.20 1.48
N ALA A 213 -9.25 -0.38 1.28
CA ALA A 213 -10.25 0.59 1.70
C ALA A 213 -10.30 0.73 3.23
N LEU A 214 -10.36 -0.40 3.95
CA LEU A 214 -10.34 -0.41 5.42
C LEU A 214 -9.06 0.24 5.96
N MET A 215 -7.90 -0.09 5.39
CA MET A 215 -6.62 0.51 5.79
C MET A 215 -6.60 2.02 5.60
N ASN A 216 -7.08 2.52 4.46
CA ASN A 216 -7.17 3.97 4.22
C ASN A 216 -8.07 4.65 5.25
N THR A 217 -9.22 4.08 5.56
CA THR A 217 -10.16 4.63 6.55
C THR A 217 -9.51 4.67 7.93
N VAL A 218 -8.95 3.56 8.40
CA VAL A 218 -8.31 3.47 9.72
C VAL A 218 -7.13 4.44 9.83
N LEU A 219 -6.25 4.51 8.83
CA LEU A 219 -5.14 5.45 8.83
C LEU A 219 -5.61 6.91 8.87
N SER A 220 -6.68 7.25 8.15
CA SER A 220 -7.25 8.60 8.18
C SER A 220 -7.81 8.95 9.56
N GLU A 221 -8.53 8.02 10.20
CA GLU A 221 -9.07 8.20 11.55
C GLU A 221 -7.96 8.37 12.59
N GLU A 222 -6.95 7.49 12.58
CA GLU A 222 -5.83 7.52 13.52
C GLU A 222 -4.97 8.79 13.34
N THR A 223 -4.74 9.21 12.09
CA THR A 223 -3.99 10.45 11.81
C THR A 223 -4.76 11.69 12.30
N ALA A 224 -6.08 11.74 12.12
CA ALA A 224 -6.91 12.84 12.61
C ALA A 224 -6.93 12.89 14.16
N ALA A 225 -7.09 11.74 14.82
CA ALA A 225 -7.03 11.64 16.27
C ALA A 225 -5.67 12.07 16.84
N LEU A 226 -4.59 11.67 16.17
CA LEU A 226 -3.24 12.06 16.54
C LEU A 226 -3.00 13.56 16.40
N GLN A 227 -3.49 14.18 15.32
CA GLN A 227 -3.38 15.63 15.12
C GLN A 227 -4.13 16.41 16.20
N ALA A 228 -5.32 15.97 16.60
CA ALA A 228 -6.07 16.57 17.72
C ALA A 228 -5.26 16.49 19.03
N ALA A 229 -4.74 15.31 19.36
CA ALA A 229 -3.93 15.10 20.57
C ALA A 229 -2.64 15.95 20.58
N ARG A 230 -1.98 16.13 19.43
CA ARG A 230 -0.80 17.02 19.30
C ARG A 230 -1.17 18.48 19.51
N THR A 231 -2.30 18.92 19.00
CA THR A 231 -2.79 20.29 19.19
C THR A 231 -3.08 20.57 20.65
N ASP A 232 -3.74 19.66 21.35
CA ASP A 232 -4.05 19.77 22.78
C ASP A 232 -2.78 19.77 23.64
N CYS A 233 -1.83 18.88 23.33
CA CYS A 233 -0.52 18.83 24.02
C CYS A 233 0.26 20.13 23.84
N THR A 234 0.31 20.67 22.62
CA THR A 234 1.00 21.94 22.34
C THR A 234 0.31 23.14 22.98
N ALA A 235 -1.00 23.15 23.09
CA ALA A 235 -1.75 24.18 23.80
C ALA A 235 -1.44 24.13 25.30
N SER A 236 -1.39 22.93 25.88
CA SER A 236 -1.05 22.74 27.32
C SER A 236 0.40 23.11 27.65
N LEU A 237 1.35 22.95 26.72
CA LEU A 237 2.74 23.38 26.89
C LEU A 237 2.92 24.91 26.88
N ARG A 238 1.98 25.66 26.33
CA ARG A 238 2.00 27.13 26.26
C ARG A 238 1.37 27.81 27.48
N GLN A 239 0.61 27.08 28.26
CA GLN A 239 0.00 27.53 29.53
C GLN A 239 0.97 27.33 30.69
#